data_ed8967a79111ee76da9aeafba703be46
#
_entry.id   ed8967a79111ee76da9aeafba703be46
#
_cell.length_a   1.000
_cell.length_b   1.000
_cell.length_c   1.000
_cell.angle_alpha   90.00
_cell.angle_beta   90.00
_cell.angle_gamma   90.00
#
_symmetry.space_group_name_H-M   'P 1'
#
loop_
_entity.id
_entity.type
_entity.pdbx_description
1 polymer ?
#
loop_
_entity_poly.entity_id
_entity_poly.type
_entity_poly.pdbx_seq_one_letter_code
_entity_poly.pdbx_strand_id
1 'polypeptide(L)'
;MFDWWLAYANRKKPLFMTFPFGIVKDFRPVYDKNDGILRFGLLDKYVNGGTKQSRAEAIADIERIRRFPNIGMALGNRIFVDWIDGWHEEGDGIGVNVNWIHTKFMLIDPLGAKPFTLTGSANWSVPSVTDNDENVLVIRGDKRVADIYFGEFMRLFAHHRFRESVKRHLEEIAGSPATAGMTEAEKADLWKPKDLFDDPKDWVPAQFSPGSEHDIKRRYFAGS
;
A
#
# COMPACT_ATOMS: atom_id res chain seq x y z
N MET A 1 18.21 -5.41 -16.76
CA MET A 1 16.87 -4.77 -16.60
C MET A 1 16.52 -4.59 -15.12
N PHE A 2 16.63 -5.62 -14.32
CA PHE A 2 16.28 -5.57 -12.88
C PHE A 2 17.06 -4.50 -12.10
N ASP A 3 18.39 -4.43 -12.22
CA ASP A 3 19.22 -3.42 -11.56
C ASP A 3 18.88 -2.00 -12.00
N TRP A 4 18.43 -1.85 -13.24
CA TRP A 4 17.95 -0.56 -13.75
C TRP A 4 16.65 -0.13 -13.06
N TRP A 5 15.71 -1.04 -12.81
CA TRP A 5 14.50 -0.74 -12.03
C TRP A 5 14.84 -0.30 -10.61
N LEU A 6 15.75 -1.04 -9.96
CA LEU A 6 16.22 -0.70 -8.60
C LEU A 6 16.89 0.68 -8.57
N ALA A 7 17.74 0.98 -9.55
CA ALA A 7 18.41 2.27 -9.66
C ALA A 7 17.39 3.42 -9.82
N TYR A 8 16.31 3.20 -10.58
CA TYR A 8 15.24 4.19 -10.73
C TYR A 8 14.41 4.34 -9.47
N ALA A 9 14.02 3.26 -8.83
CA ALA A 9 13.28 3.27 -7.57
C ALA A 9 14.07 3.90 -6.41
N ASN A 10 15.40 3.83 -6.45
CA ASN A 10 16.29 4.43 -5.45
C ASN A 10 16.56 5.94 -5.63
N ARG A 11 16.01 6.56 -6.65
CA ARG A 11 16.17 8.01 -6.82
C ARG A 11 15.58 8.76 -5.64
N LYS A 12 16.19 9.90 -5.29
CA LYS A 12 15.69 10.80 -4.24
C LYS A 12 14.46 11.58 -4.75
N LYS A 13 13.39 10.85 -5.06
CA LYS A 13 12.14 11.37 -5.61
C LYS A 13 10.96 10.55 -5.07
N PRO A 14 9.77 11.13 -4.94
CA PRO A 14 8.57 10.41 -4.56
C PRO A 14 8.32 9.19 -5.46
N LEU A 15 7.98 8.06 -4.87
CA LEU A 15 7.85 6.78 -5.53
C LEU A 15 6.50 6.13 -5.22
N PHE A 16 5.82 5.63 -6.25
CA PHE A 16 4.57 4.88 -6.13
C PHE A 16 4.68 3.61 -6.96
N MET A 17 4.51 2.45 -6.30
CA MET A 17 4.65 1.15 -6.97
C MET A 17 3.56 0.17 -6.55
N THR A 18 3.17 -0.67 -7.50
CA THR A 18 2.30 -1.82 -7.24
C THR A 18 3.10 -3.12 -7.25
N PHE A 19 2.81 -4.03 -6.33
CA PHE A 19 3.52 -5.30 -6.16
C PHE A 19 2.52 -6.47 -6.17
N PRO A 20 2.41 -7.22 -7.27
CA PRO A 20 1.45 -8.32 -7.38
C PRO A 20 1.73 -9.49 -6.45
N PHE A 21 2.93 -9.60 -5.90
CA PHE A 21 3.34 -10.69 -5.02
C PHE A 21 3.99 -10.23 -3.70
N GLY A 22 3.82 -8.95 -3.35
CA GLY A 22 4.53 -8.34 -2.23
C GLY A 22 5.90 -7.79 -2.61
N ILE A 23 6.53 -7.09 -1.66
CA ILE A 23 7.82 -6.45 -1.91
C ILE A 23 8.92 -7.51 -1.88
N VAL A 24 9.54 -7.74 -3.02
CA VAL A 24 10.69 -8.64 -3.10
C VAL A 24 11.87 -8.09 -2.30
N LYS A 25 12.76 -9.01 -1.85
CA LYS A 25 13.87 -8.69 -0.96
C LYS A 25 14.71 -7.50 -1.45
N ASP A 26 14.99 -7.44 -2.74
CA ASP A 26 15.85 -6.41 -3.34
C ASP A 26 15.22 -4.99 -3.34
N PHE A 27 13.87 -4.90 -3.36
CA PHE A 27 13.17 -3.63 -3.28
C PHE A 27 12.91 -3.16 -1.84
N ARG A 28 13.06 -4.02 -0.82
CA ARG A 28 12.87 -3.60 0.57
C ARG A 28 13.78 -2.45 1.00
N PRO A 29 15.09 -2.44 0.66
CA PRO A 29 15.97 -1.31 0.99
C PRO A 29 15.57 0.03 0.37
N VAL A 30 14.78 0.00 -0.71
CA VAL A 30 14.20 1.22 -1.30
C VAL A 30 13.23 1.88 -0.33
N TYR A 31 12.40 1.08 0.34
CA TYR A 31 11.39 1.52 1.29
C TYR A 31 11.92 1.67 2.72
N ASP A 32 13.01 0.99 3.07
CA ASP A 32 13.61 1.05 4.41
C ASP A 32 14.47 2.31 4.60
N LYS A 33 13.82 3.48 4.42
CA LYS A 33 14.47 4.80 4.53
C LYS A 33 13.53 5.80 5.16
N ASN A 34 13.91 6.30 6.33
CA ASN A 34 13.23 7.43 6.98
C ASN A 34 13.93 8.74 6.59
N ASP A 35 13.79 9.12 5.33
CA ASP A 35 14.51 10.26 4.72
C ASP A 35 13.58 11.40 4.27
N GLY A 36 12.30 11.33 4.64
CA GLY A 36 11.28 12.32 4.30
C GLY A 36 10.79 12.27 2.85
N ILE A 37 11.34 11.37 2.01
CA ILE A 37 10.89 11.19 0.62
C ILE A 37 9.74 10.19 0.61
N LEU A 38 8.60 10.60 0.08
CA LEU A 38 7.40 9.76 0.02
C LEU A 38 7.63 8.51 -0.84
N ARG A 39 7.27 7.35 -0.28
CA ARG A 39 7.24 6.07 -1.00
C ARG A 39 5.96 5.35 -0.67
N PHE A 40 5.18 5.06 -1.70
CA PHE A 40 3.93 4.32 -1.59
C PHE A 40 4.07 2.96 -2.26
N GLY A 41 3.64 1.92 -1.55
CA GLY A 41 3.59 0.55 -2.05
C GLY A 41 2.18 -0.02 -1.92
N LEU A 42 1.65 -0.53 -3.02
CA LEU A 42 0.39 -1.28 -3.03
C LEU A 42 0.70 -2.74 -3.28
N LEU A 43 0.44 -3.59 -2.30
CA LEU A 43 0.85 -4.99 -2.27
C LEU A 43 -0.35 -5.93 -2.34
N ASP A 44 -0.30 -6.96 -3.19
CA ASP A 44 -1.29 -8.03 -3.17
C ASP A 44 -1.24 -8.85 -1.88
N LYS A 45 -0.02 -9.06 -1.36
CA LYS A 45 0.27 -9.78 -0.11
C LYS A 45 1.60 -9.31 0.48
N TYR A 46 1.88 -9.66 1.72
CA TYR A 46 3.17 -9.30 2.36
C TYR A 46 4.36 -9.92 1.63
N VAL A 47 4.28 -11.22 1.35
CA VAL A 47 5.34 -11.98 0.70
C VAL A 47 4.77 -13.13 -0.12
N ASN A 48 5.52 -13.56 -1.12
CA ASN A 48 5.22 -14.73 -1.93
C ASN A 48 6.21 -15.86 -1.62
N GLY A 49 5.69 -17.05 -1.30
CA GLY A 49 6.53 -18.23 -1.03
C GLY A 49 7.33 -18.16 0.28
N GLY A 50 8.37 -18.98 0.36
CA GLY A 50 9.25 -19.09 1.52
C GLY A 50 8.74 -20.00 2.66
N THR A 51 9.62 -20.26 3.62
CA THR A 51 9.30 -21.00 4.85
C THR A 51 8.41 -20.17 5.78
N LYS A 52 7.77 -20.81 6.75
CA LYS A 52 6.96 -20.11 7.78
C LYS A 52 7.80 -19.04 8.49
N GLN A 53 9.05 -19.36 8.85
CA GLN A 53 9.94 -18.43 9.53
C GLN A 53 10.34 -17.24 8.64
N SER A 54 10.79 -17.48 7.41
CA SER A 54 11.18 -16.40 6.49
C SER A 54 10.02 -15.48 6.13
N ARG A 55 8.79 -16.01 6.09
CA ARG A 55 7.57 -15.19 5.92
C ARG A 55 7.31 -14.32 7.13
N ALA A 56 7.42 -14.87 8.34
CA ALA A 56 7.23 -14.10 9.58
C ALA A 56 8.24 -12.95 9.70
N GLU A 57 9.52 -13.21 9.40
CA GLU A 57 10.57 -12.19 9.38
C GLU A 57 10.29 -11.09 8.36
N ALA A 58 9.87 -11.47 7.16
CA ALA A 58 9.52 -10.51 6.11
C ALA A 58 8.28 -9.65 6.45
N ILE A 59 7.28 -10.23 7.10
CA ILE A 59 6.11 -9.49 7.60
C ILE A 59 6.53 -8.49 8.67
N ALA A 60 7.33 -8.94 9.66
CA ALA A 60 7.82 -8.07 10.72
C ALA A 60 8.66 -6.89 10.16
N ASP A 61 9.49 -7.15 9.16
CA ASP A 61 10.29 -6.12 8.50
C ASP A 61 9.41 -5.10 7.76
N ILE A 62 8.43 -5.56 7.00
CA ILE A 62 7.47 -4.67 6.31
C ILE A 62 6.64 -3.86 7.32
N GLU A 63 6.18 -4.46 8.42
CA GLU A 63 5.44 -3.74 9.45
C GLU A 63 6.31 -2.69 10.17
N ARG A 64 7.62 -2.95 10.33
CA ARG A 64 8.58 -1.96 10.83
C ARG A 64 8.74 -0.78 9.86
N ILE A 65 8.94 -1.07 8.58
CA ILE A 65 9.10 -0.06 7.51
C ILE A 65 7.86 0.83 7.40
N ARG A 66 6.67 0.27 7.52
CA ARG A 66 5.40 1.01 7.47
C ARG A 66 5.23 2.07 8.57
N ARG A 67 6.03 2.02 9.63
CA ARG A 67 5.99 3.01 10.72
C ARG A 67 6.73 4.30 10.38
N PHE A 68 7.50 4.32 9.29
CA PHE A 68 8.15 5.55 8.88
C PHE A 68 7.13 6.54 8.30
N PRO A 69 7.19 7.83 8.69
CA PRO A 69 6.19 8.83 8.31
C PRO A 69 6.14 9.11 6.79
N ASN A 70 7.20 8.80 6.08
CA ASN A 70 7.31 8.96 4.63
C ASN A 70 6.92 7.70 3.83
N ILE A 71 6.49 6.63 4.49
CA ILE A 71 6.15 5.36 3.86
C ILE A 71 4.65 5.10 3.95
N GLY A 72 3.99 5.00 2.80
CA GLY A 72 2.61 4.55 2.69
C GLY A 72 2.54 3.14 2.12
N MET A 73 1.93 2.19 2.82
CA MET A 73 1.70 0.85 2.29
C MET A 73 0.25 0.44 2.50
N ALA A 74 -0.34 -0.19 1.48
CA ALA A 74 -1.64 -0.82 1.57
C ALA A 74 -1.54 -2.26 1.05
N LEU A 75 -2.29 -3.15 1.69
CA LEU A 75 -2.36 -4.56 1.31
C LEU A 75 -3.70 -4.88 0.69
N GLY A 76 -3.69 -5.72 -0.35
CA GLY A 76 -4.86 -6.41 -0.83
C GLY A 76 -5.42 -7.30 0.27
N ASN A 77 -6.60 -7.00 0.75
CA ASN A 77 -7.24 -7.74 1.82
C ASN A 77 -8.69 -8.02 1.49
N ARG A 78 -9.15 -9.23 1.85
CA ARG A 78 -10.55 -9.56 1.92
C ARG A 78 -11.08 -9.21 3.32
N ILE A 79 -12.22 -8.54 3.36
CA ILE A 79 -12.96 -8.35 4.60
C ILE A 79 -13.93 -9.52 4.69
N PHE A 80 -13.72 -10.41 5.66
CA PHE A 80 -14.67 -11.45 6.00
C PHE A 80 -15.52 -10.93 7.16
N VAL A 81 -16.71 -10.41 6.84
CA VAL A 81 -17.61 -9.90 7.85
C VAL A 81 -19.03 -10.27 7.46
N ASP A 82 -19.45 -11.44 7.92
CA ASP A 82 -20.81 -11.93 7.68
C ASP A 82 -21.91 -11.09 8.37
N TRP A 83 -21.48 -10.17 9.25
CA TRP A 83 -22.36 -9.36 10.08
C TRP A 83 -22.42 -7.85 9.75
N ILE A 84 -21.66 -7.37 8.75
CA ILE A 84 -21.89 -6.04 8.21
C ILE A 84 -22.96 -6.13 7.14
N ASP A 85 -24.19 -5.76 7.49
CA ASP A 85 -25.32 -5.74 6.58
C ASP A 85 -25.01 -4.95 5.30
N GLY A 86 -25.22 -5.58 4.15
CA GLY A 86 -25.01 -5.00 2.83
C GLY A 86 -23.57 -5.00 2.33
N TRP A 87 -22.61 -5.53 3.06
CA TRP A 87 -21.25 -5.69 2.59
C TRP A 87 -21.06 -7.06 1.94
N HIS A 88 -21.28 -7.14 0.64
CA HIS A 88 -20.97 -8.30 -0.15
C HIS A 88 -19.68 -8.09 -0.93
N GLU A 89 -18.69 -8.93 -0.68
CA GLU A 89 -17.51 -9.00 -1.53
C GLU A 89 -17.73 -10.04 -2.62
N GLU A 90 -17.71 -9.62 -3.87
CA GLU A 90 -17.54 -10.53 -5.00
C GLU A 90 -16.13 -11.13 -4.90
N GLY A 91 -16.05 -12.30 -4.32
CA GLY A 91 -14.76 -12.88 -3.99
C GLY A 91 -14.56 -14.22 -4.62
N ASP A 92 -14.34 -14.25 -5.92
CA ASP A 92 -13.75 -15.43 -6.53
C ASP A 92 -12.35 -15.08 -7.03
N GLY A 93 -11.36 -15.68 -6.36
CA GLY A 93 -9.96 -15.47 -6.68
C GLY A 93 -9.67 -15.73 -8.14
N ILE A 94 -9.19 -14.72 -8.80
CA ILE A 94 -8.67 -14.81 -10.17
C ILE A 94 -7.36 -15.61 -10.08
N GLY A 95 -7.47 -16.93 -9.91
CA GLY A 95 -6.34 -17.84 -9.93
C GLY A 95 -5.58 -18.00 -8.61
N VAL A 96 -4.76 -19.02 -8.53
CA VAL A 96 -4.11 -19.56 -7.33
C VAL A 96 -3.05 -18.61 -6.74
N ASN A 97 -2.54 -17.66 -7.52
CA ASN A 97 -1.35 -16.86 -7.15
C ASN A 97 -1.60 -15.37 -6.91
N VAL A 98 -2.71 -14.83 -7.37
CA VAL A 98 -3.07 -13.41 -7.25
C VAL A 98 -4.39 -13.32 -6.51
N ASN A 99 -4.46 -12.50 -5.47
CA ASN A 99 -5.69 -12.30 -4.73
C ASN A 99 -6.48 -11.10 -5.27
N TRP A 100 -5.83 -9.91 -5.33
CA TRP A 100 -6.52 -8.64 -5.60
C TRP A 100 -5.77 -7.70 -6.55
N ILE A 101 -4.44 -7.74 -6.53
CA ILE A 101 -3.59 -6.75 -7.20
C ILE A 101 -2.63 -7.45 -8.13
N HIS A 102 -2.84 -7.27 -9.44
CA HIS A 102 -1.93 -7.82 -10.46
C HIS A 102 -1.34 -6.74 -11.38
N THR A 103 -1.59 -5.50 -11.08
CA THR A 103 -1.00 -4.36 -11.79
C THR A 103 0.50 -4.26 -11.52
N LYS A 104 1.27 -3.87 -12.52
CA LYS A 104 2.71 -3.68 -12.46
C LYS A 104 3.05 -2.34 -13.05
N PHE A 105 3.17 -1.33 -12.19
CA PHE A 105 3.70 -0.04 -12.60
C PHE A 105 4.47 0.65 -11.48
N MET A 106 5.39 1.51 -11.89
CA MET A 106 6.22 2.36 -11.05
C MET A 106 6.08 3.80 -11.54
N LEU A 107 5.74 4.70 -10.62
CA LEU A 107 5.70 6.13 -10.86
C LEU A 107 6.77 6.80 -10.01
N ILE A 108 7.56 7.66 -10.63
CA ILE A 108 8.55 8.47 -9.94
C ILE A 108 8.19 9.93 -10.17
N ASP A 109 7.98 10.66 -9.08
CA ASP A 109 7.63 12.08 -9.07
C ASP A 109 6.44 12.43 -10.00
N PRO A 110 5.30 11.71 -9.90
CA PRO A 110 4.20 11.87 -10.86
C PRO A 110 3.64 13.28 -10.91
N LEU A 111 3.66 14.04 -9.82
CA LEU A 111 3.23 15.44 -9.78
C LEU A 111 4.33 16.44 -10.16
N GLY A 112 5.55 15.96 -10.36
CA GLY A 112 6.69 16.81 -10.69
C GLY A 112 6.71 17.29 -12.15
N ALA A 113 7.71 18.13 -12.46
CA ALA A 113 7.87 18.71 -13.79
C ALA A 113 8.24 17.67 -14.86
N LYS A 114 8.94 16.60 -14.48
CA LYS A 114 9.42 15.53 -15.38
C LYS A 114 9.07 14.16 -14.79
N PRO A 115 7.79 13.77 -14.79
CA PRO A 115 7.36 12.50 -14.25
C PRO A 115 7.94 11.32 -15.03
N PHE A 116 8.05 10.19 -14.35
CA PHE A 116 8.47 8.94 -14.96
C PHE A 116 7.45 7.87 -14.65
N THR A 117 6.95 7.21 -15.68
CA THR A 117 6.02 6.08 -15.59
C THR A 117 6.65 4.86 -16.25
N LEU A 118 6.68 3.75 -15.51
CA LEU A 118 7.06 2.45 -16.03
C LEU A 118 5.91 1.49 -15.79
N THR A 119 5.52 0.74 -16.82
CA THR A 119 4.47 -0.29 -16.76
C THR A 119 4.79 -1.44 -17.69
N GLY A 120 4.10 -2.55 -17.56
CA GLY A 120 4.30 -3.72 -18.41
C GLY A 120 3.75 -5.00 -17.77
N SER A 121 4.18 -6.13 -18.30
CA SER A 121 3.79 -7.46 -17.81
C SER A 121 4.73 -7.98 -16.71
N ALA A 122 5.97 -7.50 -16.66
CA ALA A 122 7.01 -7.99 -15.75
C ALA A 122 6.68 -7.73 -14.27
N ASN A 123 6.73 -8.77 -13.46
CA ASN A 123 6.79 -8.65 -12.01
C ASN A 123 8.16 -8.08 -11.59
N TRP A 124 8.23 -7.42 -10.44
CA TRP A 124 9.46 -6.82 -9.92
C TRP A 124 10.41 -7.89 -9.35
N SER A 125 10.80 -8.87 -10.16
CA SER A 125 11.62 -10.00 -9.74
C SER A 125 12.64 -10.41 -10.81
N VAL A 126 13.75 -11.00 -10.37
CA VAL A 126 14.78 -11.52 -11.29
C VAL A 126 14.20 -12.55 -12.26
N PRO A 127 13.42 -13.57 -11.80
CA PRO A 127 12.84 -14.54 -12.71
C PRO A 127 11.96 -13.94 -13.82
N SER A 128 11.22 -12.85 -13.52
CA SER A 128 10.45 -12.16 -14.57
C SER A 128 11.31 -11.57 -15.68
N VAL A 129 12.58 -11.30 -15.40
CA VAL A 129 13.49 -10.66 -16.37
C VAL A 129 14.35 -11.68 -17.11
N THR A 130 14.59 -12.85 -16.50
CA THR A 130 15.50 -13.87 -17.01
C THR A 130 14.80 -15.06 -17.64
N ASP A 131 13.59 -15.40 -17.15
CA ASP A 131 12.95 -16.68 -17.43
C ASP A 131 11.64 -16.52 -18.23
N ASN A 132 11.12 -15.29 -18.36
CA ASN A 132 9.88 -15.00 -19.05
C ASN A 132 10.08 -14.02 -20.21
N ASP A 133 9.20 -14.13 -21.21
CA ASP A 133 9.04 -13.11 -22.25
C ASP A 133 8.12 -12.00 -21.73
N GLU A 134 8.72 -10.88 -21.35
CA GLU A 134 8.01 -9.76 -20.73
C GLU A 134 8.13 -8.48 -21.56
N ASN A 135 7.10 -7.65 -21.51
CA ASN A 135 7.18 -6.30 -22.06
C ASN A 135 7.30 -5.26 -20.97
N VAL A 136 8.00 -4.18 -21.27
CA VAL A 136 8.15 -3.02 -20.39
C VAL A 136 8.06 -1.75 -21.22
N LEU A 137 7.14 -0.87 -20.82
CA LEU A 137 6.96 0.46 -21.41
C LEU A 137 7.48 1.52 -20.44
N VAL A 138 8.29 2.43 -20.94
CA VAL A 138 8.85 3.56 -20.18
C VAL A 138 8.38 4.86 -20.81
N ILE A 139 7.69 5.68 -20.03
CA ILE A 139 7.16 6.98 -20.45
C ILE A 139 7.81 8.05 -19.58
N ARG A 140 8.42 9.06 -20.22
CA ARG A 140 9.18 10.09 -19.53
C ARG A 140 8.64 11.48 -19.86
N GLY A 141 8.35 12.26 -18.83
CA GLY A 141 7.96 13.67 -18.98
C GLY A 141 6.51 13.90 -19.45
N ASP A 142 5.75 12.84 -19.69
CA ASP A 142 4.35 12.95 -20.06
C ASP A 142 3.48 13.06 -18.78
N LYS A 143 3.07 14.29 -18.48
CA LYS A 143 2.24 14.58 -17.30
C LYS A 143 0.87 13.94 -17.40
N ARG A 144 0.26 13.92 -18.57
CA ARG A 144 -1.09 13.37 -18.75
C ARG A 144 -1.11 11.87 -18.45
N VAL A 145 -0.12 11.13 -18.94
CA VAL A 145 0.02 9.71 -18.64
C VAL A 145 0.30 9.49 -17.15
N ALA A 146 1.20 10.29 -16.58
CA ALA A 146 1.51 10.21 -15.15
C ALA A 146 0.29 10.48 -14.27
N ASP A 147 -0.53 11.48 -14.61
CA ASP A 147 -1.76 11.82 -13.89
C ASP A 147 -2.78 10.68 -13.93
N ILE A 148 -2.95 10.02 -15.09
CA ILE A 148 -3.86 8.86 -15.24
C ILE A 148 -3.40 7.71 -14.34
N TYR A 149 -2.13 7.32 -14.44
CA TYR A 149 -1.59 6.23 -13.61
C TYR A 149 -1.57 6.58 -12.12
N PHE A 150 -1.30 7.84 -11.79
CA PHE A 150 -1.29 8.30 -10.41
C PHE A 150 -2.70 8.32 -9.81
N GLY A 151 -3.69 8.79 -10.56
CA GLY A 151 -5.10 8.74 -10.16
C GLY A 151 -5.56 7.31 -9.90
N GLU A 152 -5.22 6.36 -10.80
CA GLU A 152 -5.54 4.95 -10.62
C GLU A 152 -4.79 4.34 -9.42
N PHE A 153 -3.49 4.67 -9.24
CA PHE A 153 -2.75 4.24 -8.06
C PHE A 153 -3.44 4.67 -6.77
N MET A 154 -3.79 5.96 -6.66
CA MET A 154 -4.40 6.51 -5.45
C MET A 154 -5.80 5.94 -5.18
N ARG A 155 -6.58 5.68 -6.24
CA ARG A 155 -7.88 5.01 -6.15
C ARG A 155 -7.75 3.60 -5.54
N LEU A 156 -6.84 2.80 -6.09
CA LEU A 156 -6.56 1.44 -5.60
C LEU A 156 -5.97 1.48 -4.18
N PHE A 157 -5.02 2.38 -3.95
CA PHE A 157 -4.37 2.51 -2.65
C PHE A 157 -5.36 2.89 -1.56
N ALA A 158 -6.20 3.90 -1.79
CA ALA A 158 -7.21 4.33 -0.83
C ALA A 158 -8.22 3.20 -0.52
N HIS A 159 -8.67 2.49 -1.57
CA HIS A 159 -9.58 1.36 -1.43
C HIS A 159 -8.99 0.26 -0.53
N HIS A 160 -7.79 -0.22 -0.83
CA HIS A 160 -7.16 -1.29 -0.05
C HIS A 160 -6.70 -0.83 1.33
N ARG A 161 -6.28 0.43 1.48
CA ARG A 161 -5.94 1.01 2.78
C ARG A 161 -7.15 1.08 3.72
N PHE A 162 -8.30 1.49 3.19
CA PHE A 162 -9.55 1.48 3.94
C PHE A 162 -9.92 0.06 4.38
N ARG A 163 -9.91 -0.91 3.47
CA ARG A 163 -10.23 -2.31 3.78
C ARG A 163 -9.29 -2.90 4.83
N GLU A 164 -7.99 -2.58 4.73
CA GLU A 164 -7.01 -3.01 5.73
C GLU A 164 -7.29 -2.39 7.10
N SER A 165 -7.68 -1.12 7.17
CA SER A 165 -8.02 -0.47 8.44
C SER A 165 -9.26 -1.09 9.09
N VAL A 166 -10.29 -1.37 8.30
CA VAL A 166 -11.49 -2.08 8.78
C VAL A 166 -11.12 -3.45 9.33
N LYS A 167 -10.37 -4.24 8.56
CA LYS A 167 -9.94 -5.57 9.00
C LYS A 167 -9.17 -5.53 10.32
N ARG A 168 -8.20 -4.65 10.46
CA ARG A 168 -7.42 -4.50 11.69
C ARG A 168 -8.30 -4.12 12.88
N HIS A 169 -9.23 -3.20 12.68
CA HIS A 169 -10.16 -2.81 13.74
C HIS A 169 -11.06 -3.97 14.17
N LEU A 170 -11.54 -4.77 13.23
CA LEU A 170 -12.33 -5.96 13.52
C LEU A 170 -11.53 -7.03 14.28
N GLU A 171 -10.26 -7.25 13.89
CA GLU A 171 -9.34 -8.16 14.59
C GLU A 171 -9.06 -7.67 16.03
N GLU A 172 -8.93 -6.36 16.24
CA GLU A 172 -8.78 -5.75 17.57
C GLU A 172 -10.03 -5.97 18.43
N ILE A 173 -11.22 -5.75 17.89
CA ILE A 173 -12.49 -6.03 18.57
C ILE A 173 -12.58 -7.51 18.93
N ALA A 174 -12.35 -8.41 17.97
CA ALA A 174 -12.47 -9.84 18.17
C ALA A 174 -11.47 -10.40 19.21
N GLY A 175 -10.26 -9.82 19.26
CA GLY A 175 -9.20 -10.22 20.20
C GLY A 175 -9.26 -9.53 21.56
N SER A 176 -10.20 -8.60 21.76
CA SER A 176 -10.29 -7.83 23.00
C SER A 176 -10.88 -8.66 24.14
N PRO A 177 -10.28 -8.69 25.34
CA PRO A 177 -10.91 -9.29 26.53
C PRO A 177 -12.28 -8.67 26.87
N ALA A 178 -12.51 -7.41 26.53
CA ALA A 178 -13.78 -6.71 26.76
C ALA A 178 -14.93 -7.25 25.91
N THR A 179 -14.64 -7.95 24.80
CA THR A 179 -15.64 -8.54 23.92
C THR A 179 -15.75 -10.06 24.08
N ALA A 180 -15.02 -10.63 25.04
CA ALA A 180 -15.11 -12.06 25.35
C ALA A 180 -16.53 -12.41 25.82
N GLY A 181 -17.19 -13.33 25.09
CA GLY A 181 -18.56 -13.74 25.37
C GLY A 181 -19.67 -12.93 24.67
N MET A 182 -19.31 -11.87 23.95
CA MET A 182 -20.25 -11.13 23.11
C MET A 182 -20.62 -11.92 21.87
N THR A 183 -21.87 -11.81 21.44
CA THR A 183 -22.35 -12.29 20.14
C THR A 183 -21.78 -11.46 19.01
N GLU A 184 -21.80 -11.94 17.78
CA GLU A 184 -21.35 -11.19 16.60
C GLU A 184 -22.19 -9.91 16.38
N ALA A 185 -23.49 -9.95 16.72
CA ALA A 185 -24.35 -8.76 16.66
C ALA A 185 -23.92 -7.68 17.66
N GLU A 186 -23.59 -8.07 18.90
CA GLU A 186 -23.09 -7.12 19.91
C GLU A 186 -21.71 -6.54 19.54
N LYS A 187 -20.85 -7.35 18.93
CA LYS A 187 -19.57 -6.87 18.38
C LYS A 187 -19.78 -5.91 17.22
N ALA A 188 -20.79 -6.16 16.37
CA ALA A 188 -21.15 -5.27 15.28
C ALA A 188 -21.56 -3.89 15.77
N ASP A 189 -22.28 -3.81 16.88
CA ASP A 189 -22.65 -2.52 17.50
C ASP A 189 -21.44 -1.72 18.01
N LEU A 190 -20.32 -2.38 18.31
CA LEU A 190 -19.07 -1.71 18.67
C LEU A 190 -18.35 -1.15 17.45
N TRP A 191 -18.64 -1.66 16.26
CA TRP A 191 -18.11 -1.13 15.01
C TRP A 191 -18.94 0.07 14.54
N LYS A 192 -18.85 1.15 15.28
CA LYS A 192 -19.36 2.44 14.81
C LYS A 192 -18.22 3.19 14.13
N PRO A 193 -18.45 3.75 12.94
CA PRO A 193 -17.50 4.73 12.40
C PRO A 193 -17.23 5.74 13.50
N LYS A 194 -15.96 6.01 13.77
CA LYS A 194 -15.63 7.11 14.67
C LYS A 194 -16.26 8.36 14.08
N ASP A 195 -17.11 9.00 14.87
CA ASP A 195 -17.68 10.28 14.51
C ASP A 195 -16.56 11.25 14.12
N LEU A 196 -16.88 12.22 13.29
CA LEU A 196 -15.95 13.30 12.99
C LEU A 196 -15.48 13.91 14.32
N PHE A 197 -14.19 14.16 14.43
CA PHE A 197 -13.66 14.84 15.61
C PHE A 197 -14.32 16.20 15.75
N ASP A 198 -15.04 16.42 16.83
CA ASP A 198 -15.78 17.66 17.08
C ASP A 198 -14.86 18.83 17.45
N ASP A 199 -13.77 18.54 18.20
CA ASP A 199 -12.80 19.57 18.61
C ASP A 199 -11.56 19.54 17.68
N PRO A 200 -11.25 20.66 17.01
CA PRO A 200 -10.03 20.78 16.21
C PRO A 200 -8.74 20.47 16.96
N LYS A 201 -8.72 20.64 18.29
CA LYS A 201 -7.54 20.31 19.11
C LYS A 201 -7.18 18.83 19.06
N ASP A 202 -8.14 17.96 18.79
CA ASP A 202 -7.93 16.51 18.79
C ASP A 202 -7.25 16.01 17.52
N TRP A 203 -7.42 16.71 16.39
CA TRP A 203 -6.91 16.24 15.12
C TRP A 203 -5.93 17.21 14.41
N VAL A 204 -6.10 18.54 14.58
CA VAL A 204 -5.26 19.55 13.90
C VAL A 204 -3.77 19.38 14.21
N PRO A 205 -3.32 19.16 15.47
CA PRO A 205 -1.91 19.01 15.76
C PRO A 205 -1.27 17.86 14.98
N ALA A 206 -1.95 16.72 14.86
CA ALA A 206 -1.44 15.56 14.14
C ALA A 206 -1.29 15.85 12.63
N GLN A 207 -2.17 16.67 12.06
CA GLN A 207 -2.14 17.02 10.63
C GLN A 207 -1.01 17.98 10.25
N PHE A 208 -0.59 18.84 11.19
CA PHE A 208 0.34 19.95 10.90
C PHE A 208 1.67 19.86 11.65
N SER A 209 1.90 18.82 12.43
CA SER A 209 3.20 18.61 13.10
C SER A 209 4.31 18.40 12.07
N PRO A 210 5.37 19.24 12.07
CA PRO A 210 6.46 19.14 11.10
C PRO A 210 7.10 17.74 11.09
N GLY A 211 7.29 17.15 9.91
CA GLY A 211 7.87 15.82 9.73
C GLY A 211 6.94 14.65 10.05
N SER A 212 5.69 14.91 10.45
CA SER A 212 4.68 13.85 10.59
C SER A 212 4.30 13.25 9.22
N GLU A 213 3.67 12.08 9.23
CA GLU A 213 3.13 11.45 8.02
C GLU A 213 2.20 12.40 7.25
N HIS A 214 1.32 13.09 7.97
CA HIS A 214 0.37 14.03 7.38
C HIS A 214 1.06 15.26 6.79
N ASP A 215 2.06 15.80 7.47
CA ASP A 215 2.81 16.95 6.98
C ASP A 215 3.59 16.63 5.71
N ILE A 216 4.30 15.50 5.68
CA ILE A 216 5.06 15.06 4.49
C ILE A 216 4.12 14.83 3.30
N LYS A 217 2.98 14.16 3.52
CA LYS A 217 1.97 13.93 2.49
C LYS A 217 1.36 15.24 2.00
N ARG A 218 0.92 16.10 2.90
CA ARG A 218 0.31 17.38 2.57
C ARG A 218 1.24 18.23 1.70
N ARG A 219 2.51 18.36 2.05
CA ARG A 219 3.48 19.12 1.25
C ARG A 219 3.61 18.57 -0.16
N TYR A 220 3.65 17.29 -0.33
CA TYR A 220 3.76 16.69 -1.65
C TYR A 220 2.49 16.87 -2.48
N PHE A 221 1.33 16.53 -1.92
CA PHE A 221 0.05 16.56 -2.65
C PHE A 221 -0.49 17.97 -2.89
N ALA A 222 -0.19 18.92 -2.00
CA ALA A 222 -0.59 20.32 -2.17
C ALA A 222 0.40 21.14 -3.01
N GLY A 223 1.56 20.58 -3.35
CA GLY A 223 2.58 21.29 -4.14
C GLY A 223 3.27 22.42 -3.40
N SER A 224 3.32 22.36 -2.07
CA SER A 224 3.91 23.38 -1.20
C SER A 224 5.24 22.93 -0.60
#